data_2ee254a504b550caf46f8568adabb1f7
#
_entry.id   2ee254a504b550caf46f8568adabb1f7
#
_cell.length_a   1.000
_cell.length_b   1.000
_cell.length_c   1.000
_cell.angle_alpha   90.00
_cell.angle_beta   90.00
_cell.angle_gamma   90.00
#
_symmetry.space_group_name_H-M   'P 1'
#
loop_
_entity.id
_entity.type
_entity.pdbx_description
1 polymer ?
#
loop_
_entity_poly.entity_id
_entity_poly.type
_entity_poly.pdbx_seq_one_letter_code
_entity_poly.pdbx_strand_id
1 'polypeptide(L)'
;MWPFRRKTPDLPPIPNTRTEYPYGLFVCTEAGFFLIREKGRYRIPTIRVMASWSAPSVQSSEDAVKHLPILGKIGFRDGSIIQDFSNQKTYLVSRNKKRHITSPDVFDRFGLNKELITVVSHEEANLHEDGEVLS
;
A
#
# COMPACT_ATOMS: atom_id res chain seq x y z
N MET A 1 8.41 37.73 -5.56
CA MET A 1 8.28 37.40 -5.56
C MET A 1 8.56 36.77 -5.41
N TRP A 2 8.62 36.67 -5.52
CA TRP A 2 8.80 35.98 -5.58
C TRP A 2 8.46 35.45 -6.08
N PRO A 3 8.36 35.50 -6.46
CA PRO A 3 8.03 35.06 -6.85
C PRO A 3 8.14 34.32 -6.88
N PHE A 4 8.39 34.16 -6.97
CA PHE A 4 8.57 33.55 -6.98
C PHE A 4 8.27 32.87 -6.84
N ARG A 5 8.09 32.57 -6.92
CA ARG A 5 7.85 31.93 -7.03
C ARG A 5 8.11 31.24 -7.40
N ARG A 6 8.35 31.13 -7.52
CA ARG A 6 8.74 30.60 -8.02
C ARG A 6 8.79 29.59 -8.35
N LYS A 7 8.88 29.53 -8.41
CA LYS A 7 8.67 28.40 -8.98
C LYS A 7 9.79 27.47 -8.93
N THR A 8 9.81 26.55 -8.35
CA THR A 8 10.79 25.63 -8.18
C THR A 8 10.77 24.51 -9.11
N PRO A 9 9.82 24.39 -9.89
CA PRO A 9 9.72 23.26 -10.78
C PRO A 9 10.85 23.13 -11.73
N ASP A 10 11.64 24.12 -11.82
CA ASP A 10 12.72 24.09 -12.76
C ASP A 10 13.83 23.17 -12.34
N LEU A 11 13.83 22.76 -11.09
CA LEU A 11 14.87 21.86 -10.62
C LEU A 11 14.40 20.44 -10.81
N PRO A 12 15.16 19.61 -11.49
CA PRO A 12 14.82 18.19 -11.48
C PRO A 12 14.88 17.70 -10.06
N PRO A 13 13.93 16.88 -9.64
CA PRO A 13 13.91 16.44 -8.27
C PRO A 13 15.14 15.63 -7.90
N ILE A 14 15.61 14.81 -8.83
CA ILE A 14 16.77 13.96 -8.60
C ILE A 14 17.57 13.95 -9.90
N PRO A 15 18.89 14.14 -9.86
CA PRO A 15 19.66 14.03 -11.08
C PRO A 15 19.56 12.62 -11.65
N ASN A 16 20.03 12.49 -12.87
CA ASN A 16 19.93 11.25 -13.61
C ASN A 16 20.90 10.19 -13.08
N THR A 17 21.00 10.06 -11.78
CA THR A 17 21.88 9.09 -11.13
C THR A 17 21.06 8.17 -10.25
N ARG A 18 21.58 6.97 -10.05
CA ARG A 18 20.93 6.02 -9.16
C ARG A 18 20.78 6.63 -7.78
N THR A 19 19.65 6.37 -7.16
CA THR A 19 19.39 6.76 -5.79
C THR A 19 19.28 5.48 -4.95
N GLU A 20 20.04 5.47 -3.86
CA GLU A 20 20.01 4.34 -2.94
C GLU A 20 19.09 4.68 -1.79
N TYR A 21 18.00 3.94 -1.66
CA TYR A 21 17.05 4.12 -0.57
C TYR A 21 17.12 2.93 0.37
N PRO A 22 16.90 3.17 1.67
CA PRO A 22 16.81 2.05 2.62
C PRO A 22 15.64 1.13 2.30
N TYR A 23 15.76 -0.12 2.67
CA TYR A 23 14.69 -1.08 2.47
C TYR A 23 13.51 -0.75 3.38
N GLY A 24 12.32 -1.05 2.90
CA GLY A 24 11.10 -0.78 3.66
C GLY A 24 10.59 0.64 3.54
N LEU A 25 11.24 1.46 2.72
CA LEU A 25 10.85 2.84 2.53
C LEU A 25 9.81 2.95 1.43
N PHE A 26 8.78 3.76 1.68
CA PHE A 26 7.78 4.05 0.66
C PHE A 26 8.23 5.24 -0.16
N VAL A 27 8.10 5.14 -1.48
CA VAL A 27 8.56 6.18 -2.41
C VAL A 27 7.43 6.49 -3.38
N CYS A 28 7.21 7.77 -3.60
CA CYS A 28 6.22 8.24 -4.57
C CYS A 28 6.94 8.86 -5.76
N THR A 29 6.62 8.37 -6.95
CA THR A 29 7.13 8.94 -8.20
C THR A 29 5.95 9.33 -9.08
N GLU A 30 6.25 9.87 -10.27
CA GLU A 30 5.19 10.17 -11.22
C GLU A 30 4.48 8.90 -11.72
N ALA A 31 5.08 7.73 -11.50
CA ALA A 31 4.47 6.46 -11.88
C ALA A 31 3.65 5.84 -10.75
N GLY A 32 3.64 6.43 -9.56
CA GLY A 32 2.83 5.97 -8.44
C GLY A 32 3.66 5.68 -7.20
N PHE A 33 3.08 4.88 -6.30
CA PHE A 33 3.72 4.54 -5.03
C PHE A 33 4.41 3.19 -5.13
N PHE A 34 5.57 3.10 -4.48
CA PHE A 34 6.37 1.86 -4.46
C PHE A 34 6.93 1.63 -3.07
N LEU A 35 7.13 0.36 -2.74
CA LEU A 35 7.85 -0.04 -1.53
C LEU A 35 9.21 -0.56 -1.97
N ILE A 36 10.28 0.00 -1.39
CA ILE A 36 11.65 -0.38 -1.74
C ILE A 36 12.06 -1.62 -0.97
N ARG A 37 12.58 -2.59 -1.69
CA ARG A 37 13.14 -3.82 -1.13
C ARG A 37 14.54 -4.04 -1.67
N GLU A 38 15.20 -5.06 -1.16
CA GLU A 38 16.62 -5.30 -1.47
C GLU A 38 16.86 -5.49 -2.96
N LYS A 39 15.99 -6.23 -3.64
CA LYS A 39 16.24 -6.59 -5.04
C LYS A 39 15.43 -5.76 -6.02
N GLY A 40 14.61 -4.85 -5.54
CA GLY A 40 13.78 -4.04 -6.41
C GLY A 40 12.69 -3.34 -5.65
N ARG A 41 11.61 -3.03 -6.33
CA ARG A 41 10.48 -2.30 -5.74
C ARG A 41 9.19 -3.03 -6.02
N TYR A 42 8.23 -2.83 -5.13
CA TYR A 42 6.89 -3.39 -5.28
C TYR A 42 5.89 -2.27 -5.47
N ARG A 43 5.02 -2.43 -6.44
CA ARG A 43 3.99 -1.44 -6.73
C ARG A 43 2.90 -1.49 -5.66
N ILE A 44 2.40 -0.32 -5.29
CA ILE A 44 1.25 -0.18 -4.40
C ILE A 44 0.08 0.21 -5.31
N PRO A 45 -0.89 -0.70 -5.54
CA PRO A 45 -1.83 -0.51 -6.65
C PRO A 45 -2.88 0.56 -6.43
N THR A 46 -3.27 0.86 -5.18
CA THR A 46 -4.31 1.87 -4.93
C THR A 46 -3.97 2.71 -3.72
N ILE A 47 -4.66 3.85 -3.62
CA ILE A 47 -4.49 4.76 -2.49
C ILE A 47 -4.98 4.12 -1.18
N ARG A 48 -5.99 3.26 -1.24
CA ARG A 48 -6.47 2.57 -0.04
C ARG A 48 -5.42 1.61 0.49
N VAL A 49 -4.73 0.91 -0.41
CA VAL A 49 -3.64 0.03 -0.01
C VAL A 49 -2.53 0.84 0.64
N MET A 50 -2.15 1.97 0.02
CA MET A 50 -1.12 2.84 0.59
C MET A 50 -1.53 3.32 1.98
N ALA A 51 -2.79 3.74 2.14
CA ALA A 51 -3.28 4.25 3.41
C ALA A 51 -3.20 3.20 4.52
N SER A 52 -3.35 1.92 4.19
CA SER A 52 -3.32 0.86 5.19
C SER A 52 -1.96 0.74 5.86
N TRP A 53 -0.91 1.19 5.21
CA TRP A 53 0.44 1.10 5.76
C TRP A 53 0.76 2.24 6.71
N SER A 54 -0.01 3.34 6.67
CA SER A 54 0.11 4.48 7.59
C SER A 54 1.55 4.99 7.70
N ALA A 55 2.27 4.99 6.60
CA ALA A 55 3.68 5.37 6.59
C ALA A 55 3.89 6.56 5.66
N PRO A 56 4.81 7.46 5.98
CA PRO A 56 5.12 8.55 5.07
C PRO A 56 5.84 8.02 3.83
N SER A 57 5.73 8.75 2.74
CA SER A 57 6.44 8.41 1.53
C SER A 57 7.44 9.51 1.19
N VAL A 58 8.52 9.10 0.55
CA VAL A 58 9.53 10.03 0.04
C VAL A 58 9.18 10.37 -1.40
N GLN A 59 9.24 11.66 -1.73
CA GLN A 59 9.05 12.08 -3.10
C GLN A 59 10.32 11.81 -3.90
N SER A 60 10.16 11.23 -5.08
CA SER A 60 11.29 10.93 -5.94
C SER A 60 10.84 11.05 -7.40
N SER A 61 11.64 10.54 -8.31
CA SER A 61 11.32 10.50 -9.72
C SER A 61 11.54 9.09 -10.24
N GLU A 62 10.87 8.78 -11.33
CA GLU A 62 11.04 7.47 -11.94
C GLU A 62 12.49 7.29 -12.42
N ASP A 63 13.11 8.36 -12.90
CA ASP A 63 14.51 8.30 -13.31
C ASP A 63 15.44 7.86 -12.19
N ALA A 64 15.17 8.33 -10.96
CA ALA A 64 16.05 8.03 -9.84
C ALA A 64 15.95 6.56 -9.40
N VAL A 65 14.81 5.91 -9.63
CA VAL A 65 14.57 4.56 -9.14
C VAL A 65 14.38 3.54 -10.27
N LYS A 66 14.54 3.94 -11.52
CA LYS A 66 14.30 3.03 -12.65
C LYS A 66 15.24 1.83 -12.67
N HIS A 67 16.36 1.91 -11.98
CA HIS A 67 17.28 0.78 -11.85
C HIS A 67 16.72 -0.33 -10.95
N LEU A 68 15.68 -0.02 -10.17
CA LEU A 68 15.04 -1.02 -9.30
C LEU A 68 13.89 -1.66 -10.08
N PRO A 69 14.01 -2.94 -10.45
CA PRO A 69 12.93 -3.58 -11.20
C PRO A 69 11.68 -3.68 -10.35
N ILE A 70 10.53 -3.65 -11.00
CA ILE A 70 9.25 -3.86 -10.32
C ILE A 70 9.07 -5.36 -10.18
N LEU A 71 9.14 -5.85 -8.93
CA LEU A 71 9.12 -7.28 -8.65
C LEU A 71 7.71 -7.83 -8.46
N GLY A 72 6.75 -6.95 -8.25
CA GLY A 72 5.37 -7.35 -8.01
C GLY A 72 4.62 -6.21 -7.38
N LYS A 73 3.55 -6.55 -6.69
CA LYS A 73 2.72 -5.55 -5.99
C LYS A 73 2.43 -6.05 -4.59
N ILE A 74 2.14 -5.12 -3.68
CA ILE A 74 1.75 -5.47 -2.32
C ILE A 74 0.29 -5.10 -2.12
N GLY A 75 -0.33 -5.80 -1.17
CA GLY A 75 -1.70 -5.52 -0.77
C GLY A 75 -1.75 -4.78 0.55
N PHE A 76 -2.86 -4.94 1.24
CA PHE A 76 -3.09 -4.28 2.52
C PHE A 76 -2.15 -4.82 3.58
N ARG A 77 -1.83 -3.95 4.52
CA ARG A 77 -0.97 -4.32 5.65
C ARG A 77 -1.64 -5.37 6.51
N ASP A 78 -0.85 -6.29 7.06
CA ASP A 78 -1.35 -7.27 8.01
C ASP A 78 -2.04 -6.55 9.18
N GLY A 79 -3.20 -7.06 9.58
CA GLY A 79 -4.03 -6.44 10.59
C GLY A 79 -5.13 -5.56 10.00
N SER A 80 -5.10 -5.29 8.70
CA SER A 80 -6.18 -4.54 8.05
C SER A 80 -7.46 -5.36 8.04
N ILE A 81 -8.59 -4.67 8.27
CA ILE A 81 -9.91 -5.29 8.16
C ILE A 81 -10.58 -4.69 6.95
N ILE A 82 -10.84 -5.51 5.94
CA ILE A 82 -11.39 -5.04 4.66
C ILE A 82 -12.72 -5.72 4.40
N GLN A 83 -13.63 -4.99 3.75
CA GLN A 83 -14.91 -5.54 3.32
C GLN A 83 -15.01 -5.40 1.82
N ASP A 84 -15.19 -6.52 1.15
CA ASP A 84 -15.35 -6.55 -0.31
C ASP A 84 -16.73 -6.00 -0.65
N PHE A 85 -16.76 -4.89 -1.38
CA PHE A 85 -18.01 -4.20 -1.73
C PHE A 85 -18.91 -5.10 -2.58
N SER A 86 -18.33 -5.98 -3.38
CA SER A 86 -19.11 -6.78 -4.34
C SER A 86 -19.94 -7.87 -3.66
N ASN A 87 -19.45 -8.43 -2.56
CA ASN A 87 -20.13 -9.55 -1.89
C ASN A 87 -20.38 -9.31 -0.41
N GLN A 88 -19.97 -8.16 0.11
CA GLN A 88 -20.15 -7.75 1.50
C GLN A 88 -19.44 -8.65 2.51
N LYS A 89 -18.50 -9.47 2.08
CA LYS A 89 -17.72 -10.29 2.99
C LYS A 89 -16.61 -9.47 3.62
N THR A 90 -16.38 -9.72 4.90
CA THR A 90 -15.36 -9.01 5.67
C THR A 90 -14.22 -9.96 5.97
N TYR A 91 -12.99 -9.43 5.85
CA TYR A 91 -11.78 -10.23 6.01
C TYR A 91 -10.78 -9.53 6.90
N LEU A 92 -10.01 -10.32 7.64
CA LEU A 92 -8.81 -9.84 8.32
C LEU A 92 -7.61 -10.23 7.46
N VAL A 93 -6.77 -9.27 7.13
CA VAL A 93 -5.53 -9.54 6.39
C VAL A 93 -4.48 -10.00 7.38
N SER A 94 -3.95 -11.20 7.17
CA SER A 94 -2.95 -11.79 8.05
C SER A 94 -2.00 -12.64 7.22
N ARG A 95 -0.72 -12.39 7.36
CA ARG A 95 0.32 -13.06 6.59
C ARG A 95 0.03 -12.96 5.09
N ASN A 96 -0.38 -11.79 4.67
CA ASN A 96 -0.69 -11.47 3.27
C ASN A 96 -1.86 -12.25 2.70
N LYS A 97 -2.69 -12.86 3.54
CA LYS A 97 -3.88 -13.59 3.11
C LYS A 97 -5.11 -12.98 3.75
N LYS A 98 -6.26 -13.09 3.07
CA LYS A 98 -7.50 -12.58 3.63
C LYS A 98 -8.25 -13.72 4.31
N ARG A 99 -8.49 -13.56 5.60
CA ARG A 99 -9.17 -14.54 6.42
C ARG A 99 -10.60 -14.09 6.62
N HIS A 100 -11.55 -14.84 6.09
CA HIS A 100 -12.96 -14.46 6.13
C HIS A 100 -13.47 -14.48 7.57
N ILE A 101 -14.06 -13.36 8.00
CA ILE A 101 -14.69 -13.25 9.32
C ILE A 101 -16.15 -13.65 9.14
N THR A 102 -16.53 -14.79 9.73
CA THR A 102 -17.79 -15.44 9.40
C THR A 102 -19.00 -14.88 10.13
N SER A 103 -18.79 -14.21 11.26
CA SER A 103 -19.91 -13.66 12.03
C SER A 103 -19.47 -12.47 12.85
N PRO A 104 -20.41 -11.60 13.24
CA PRO A 104 -20.06 -10.39 14.00
C PRO A 104 -19.42 -10.67 15.37
N ASP A 105 -19.74 -11.78 16.01
CA ASP A 105 -19.17 -12.07 17.33
C ASP A 105 -17.68 -12.40 17.28
N VAL A 106 -17.15 -12.69 16.08
CA VAL A 106 -15.72 -12.90 15.91
C VAL A 106 -14.96 -11.62 16.25
N PHE A 107 -15.53 -10.45 15.94
CA PHE A 107 -14.88 -9.19 16.30
C PHE A 107 -14.62 -9.10 17.79
N ASP A 108 -15.60 -9.47 18.60
CA ASP A 108 -15.44 -9.41 20.05
C ASP A 108 -14.42 -10.42 20.54
N ARG A 109 -14.47 -11.64 20.01
CA ARG A 109 -13.56 -12.71 20.45
C ARG A 109 -12.11 -12.41 20.15
N PHE A 110 -11.84 -11.74 19.05
CA PHE A 110 -10.47 -11.41 18.65
C PHE A 110 -10.08 -9.97 18.95
N GLY A 111 -10.97 -9.22 19.61
CA GLY A 111 -10.68 -7.83 19.96
C GLY A 111 -10.57 -6.91 18.76
N LEU A 112 -11.29 -7.21 17.68
CA LEU A 112 -11.24 -6.41 16.47
C LEU A 112 -12.20 -5.22 16.56
N ASN A 113 -11.82 -4.10 15.95
CA ASN A 113 -12.64 -2.90 15.99
C ASN A 113 -13.41 -2.74 14.67
N LYS A 114 -14.74 -2.83 14.77
CA LYS A 114 -15.62 -2.73 13.60
C LYS A 114 -15.51 -1.39 12.91
N GLU A 115 -15.09 -0.35 13.63
CA GLU A 115 -14.94 0.98 13.03
C GLU A 115 -13.73 1.08 12.13
N LEU A 116 -12.84 0.11 12.17
CA LEU A 116 -11.67 0.11 11.33
C LEU A 116 -11.88 -0.65 10.02
N ILE A 117 -13.10 -1.07 9.73
CA ILE A 117 -13.40 -1.76 8.48
C ILE A 117 -13.27 -0.78 7.32
N THR A 118 -12.46 -1.15 6.33
CA THR A 118 -12.31 -0.37 5.11
C THR A 118 -13.04 -1.09 3.99
N VAL A 119 -13.99 -0.41 3.35
CA VAL A 119 -14.69 -0.97 2.19
C VAL A 119 -13.79 -0.86 0.98
N VAL A 120 -13.58 -1.96 0.28
CA VAL A 120 -12.63 -2.03 -0.84
C VAL A 120 -13.34 -2.65 -2.04
N SER A 121 -12.72 -2.50 -3.22
CA SER A 121 -13.23 -3.14 -4.42
C SER A 121 -12.90 -4.63 -4.39
N HIS A 122 -13.57 -5.39 -5.25
CA HIS A 122 -13.30 -6.82 -5.38
C HIS A 122 -11.84 -7.06 -5.80
N GLU A 123 -11.34 -6.24 -6.70
CA GLU A 123 -9.95 -6.34 -7.14
C GLU A 123 -8.97 -6.07 -6.02
N GLU A 124 -9.28 -5.07 -5.18
CA GLU A 124 -8.43 -4.78 -4.03
C GLU A 124 -8.43 -5.94 -3.03
N ALA A 125 -9.59 -6.53 -2.78
CA ALA A 125 -9.67 -7.68 -1.87
C ALA A 125 -8.86 -8.85 -2.43
N ASN A 126 -8.91 -9.04 -3.73
CA ASN A 126 -8.22 -10.15 -4.38
C ASN A 126 -6.73 -9.93 -4.58
N LEU A 127 -6.19 -8.85 -4.05
CA LEU A 127 -4.73 -8.73 -3.90
C LEU A 127 -4.20 -9.79 -2.93
N HIS A 128 -5.09 -10.37 -2.14
CA HIS A 128 -4.75 -11.40 -1.16
C HIS A 128 -5.46 -12.70 -1.50
N GLU A 129 -4.72 -13.80 -1.39
CA GLU A 129 -5.33 -15.13 -1.48
C GLU A 129 -6.13 -15.42 -0.22
N ASP A 130 -7.07 -16.35 -0.34
CA ASP A 130 -7.85 -16.78 0.82
C ASP A 130 -6.97 -17.51 1.82
N GLY A 131 -7.07 -17.11 3.07
CA GLY A 131 -6.45 -17.82 4.17
C GLY A 131 -7.48 -18.61 4.96
N GLU A 132 -7.07 -19.11 6.12
CA GLU A 132 -8.00 -19.83 7.00
C GLU A 132 -9.11 -18.92 7.46
N VAL A 133 -10.31 -19.46 7.49
CA VAL A 133 -11.47 -18.73 7.98
C VAL A 133 -11.28 -18.39 9.47
N LEU A 134 -11.72 -17.20 9.84
CA LEU A 134 -11.67 -16.74 11.22
C LEU A 134 -13.06 -16.90 11.80
N SER A 135 -13.25 -17.90 12.60
CA SER A 135 -14.57 -18.22 13.15
C SER A 135 -14.55 -18.45 14.66
#